data_68e8858d866062a5a1f928027e16389b
#
_entry.id   68e8858d866062a5a1f928027e16389b
#
_cell.length_a   1.000
_cell.length_b   1.000
_cell.length_c   1.000
_cell.angle_alpha   90.00
_cell.angle_beta   90.00
_cell.angle_gamma   90.00
#
_symmetry.space_group_name_H-M   'P 1'
#
loop_
_entity.id
_entity.type
_entity.pdbx_description
1 polymer ?
#
loop_
_entity_poly.entity_id
_entity_poly.type
_entity_poly.pdbx_seq_one_letter_code
_entity_poly.pdbx_strand_id
1 'polypeptide(L)'
;MLFSIALSVLCFTIFSVQGDEYLPARSIRASETCYGEYGCFTTGAPFGGTLQRPFGVLPDRPAAIGTTFYLYTRATRKTRTEISRYTTLGPWDATKPTKFFIHGFLDTANKPWWIDLKNAILDVDDVNVIMTDWSNGNGFPYEKASANAQVVGTEIALFINYLIENHGAKATDFHIIGHSLGAQTAGYAGEKVHGLGRITGLDPAGPYFENTPPQVRLDPTDALFVDVIHTDGAHNLLLGLGSLQRMGHVDFYPNGGYDQPKCPRTPGKILNLVLQLGQMDVQGFIETSLCSHLVAVYFFTDSVRKQCPYIGYSCSNYDDFNSGKCSLKCDGNGHKCNRMGYWASPADGQGEFYLKTQDADAFPYCIYHYQITLESGSDYSQTRGKVSVTLIGTLRTVTVVFDNDETTFKRDSVQTRLIPLTIDIGEVTAVDIDFTKTTNWISSAWYSSSWKFTRATVLNGDQQKSRVFCPNESVMQSGSTVRFASC
;
A
#
# COMPACT_ATOMS: atom_id res chain seq x y z
N MET A 1 20.60 17.03 24.99
CA MET A 1 19.45 16.73 24.12
C MET A 1 19.70 15.50 23.23
N LEU A 2 20.85 15.36 22.57
CA LEU A 2 21.24 14.18 21.77
C LEU A 2 21.38 12.88 22.59
N PHE A 3 21.75 12.95 23.85
CA PHE A 3 21.90 11.79 24.75
C PHE A 3 20.55 11.13 25.12
N SER A 4 19.47 11.90 25.17
CA SER A 4 18.14 11.39 25.53
C SER A 4 17.49 10.60 24.36
N ILE A 5 17.77 10.99 23.13
CA ILE A 5 17.21 10.36 21.91
C ILE A 5 17.94 9.04 21.61
N ALA A 6 19.27 8.99 21.80
CA ALA A 6 20.04 7.76 21.65
C ALA A 6 19.65 6.69 22.70
N LEU A 7 19.27 7.10 23.92
CA LEU A 7 18.82 6.18 24.97
C LEU A 7 17.46 5.57 24.65
N SER A 8 16.55 6.33 23.99
CA SER A 8 15.23 5.82 23.60
C SER A 8 15.31 4.72 22.54
N VAL A 9 16.23 4.82 21.58
CA VAL A 9 16.45 3.82 20.53
C VAL A 9 17.23 2.61 21.04
N LEU A 10 18.18 2.80 21.97
CA LEU A 10 18.97 1.69 22.53
C LEU A 10 18.15 0.80 23.48
N CYS A 11 17.11 1.33 24.12
CA CYS A 11 16.24 0.54 25.00
C CYS A 11 15.46 -0.55 24.26
N PHE A 12 15.22 -0.41 22.95
CA PHE A 12 14.53 -1.43 22.14
C PHE A 12 15.38 -2.64 21.76
N THR A 13 16.71 -2.56 21.84
CA THR A 13 17.60 -3.64 21.37
C THR A 13 18.16 -4.55 22.46
N ILE A 14 17.91 -4.28 23.76
CA ILE A 14 18.57 -4.98 24.87
C ILE A 14 17.64 -5.95 25.63
N PHE A 15 16.34 -6.00 25.36
CA PHE A 15 15.40 -6.84 26.11
C PHE A 15 15.08 -8.22 25.50
N SER A 16 16.04 -8.86 24.85
CA SER A 16 15.87 -10.25 24.41
C SER A 16 16.94 -11.21 24.96
N VAL A 17 17.31 -11.11 26.21
CA VAL A 17 18.00 -12.22 26.92
C VAL A 17 17.83 -12.08 28.44
N GLN A 18 17.23 -13.11 29.03
CA GLN A 18 17.31 -13.63 30.39
C GLN A 18 16.63 -12.94 31.59
N GLY A 19 15.83 -13.77 32.27
CA GLY A 19 15.81 -13.92 33.71
C GLY A 19 14.89 -13.01 34.52
N ASP A 20 13.87 -13.63 35.07
CA ASP A 20 12.98 -13.12 36.09
C ASP A 20 13.69 -12.34 37.21
N GLU A 21 13.54 -11.02 37.22
CA GLU A 21 13.43 -10.22 38.44
C GLU A 21 12.43 -9.12 38.19
N TYR A 22 11.22 -9.28 38.72
CA TYR A 22 10.16 -8.27 38.74
C TYR A 22 10.62 -7.10 39.63
N LEU A 23 11.21 -6.08 39.00
CA LEU A 23 11.20 -4.76 39.63
C LEU A 23 9.77 -4.22 39.51
N PRO A 24 9.11 -3.79 40.60
CA PRO A 24 7.78 -3.21 40.49
C PRO A 24 7.84 -1.96 39.61
N ALA A 25 7.16 -2.01 38.49
CA ALA A 25 6.99 -0.86 37.61
C ALA A 25 6.43 0.27 38.50
N ARG A 26 7.20 1.35 38.72
CA ARG A 26 6.67 2.58 39.26
C ARG A 26 5.51 2.97 38.37
N SER A 27 4.29 2.89 38.87
CA SER A 27 3.10 3.38 38.15
C SER A 27 3.30 4.87 37.94
N ILE A 28 3.76 5.26 36.78
CA ILE A 28 3.75 6.66 36.34
C ILE A 28 2.27 7.02 36.29
N ARG A 29 1.85 7.90 37.21
CA ARG A 29 0.44 8.34 37.25
C ARG A 29 0.11 8.97 35.91
N ALA A 30 -0.86 8.43 35.19
CA ALA A 30 -1.29 8.98 33.92
C ALA A 30 -1.67 10.47 34.12
N SER A 31 -1.18 11.32 33.23
CA SER A 31 -1.56 12.72 33.17
C SER A 31 -2.67 12.90 32.15
N GLU A 32 -3.55 13.86 32.36
CA GLU A 32 -4.65 14.18 31.47
C GLU A 32 -4.69 15.70 31.21
N THR A 33 -5.10 16.07 30.01
CA THR A 33 -5.39 17.47 29.64
C THR A 33 -6.65 17.53 28.79
N CYS A 34 -7.45 18.58 28.97
CA CYS A 34 -8.69 18.78 28.21
C CYS A 34 -8.67 20.12 27.48
N TYR A 35 -9.14 20.14 26.24
CA TYR A 35 -9.18 21.30 25.37
C TYR A 35 -10.60 21.64 24.90
N GLY A 36 -11.55 21.78 25.84
CA GLY A 36 -12.92 22.15 25.52
C GLY A 36 -13.61 21.16 24.59
N GLU A 37 -14.09 21.63 23.45
CA GLU A 37 -14.79 20.82 22.45
C GLU A 37 -13.93 19.71 21.82
N TYR A 38 -12.60 19.79 21.93
CA TYR A 38 -11.68 18.73 21.45
C TYR A 38 -11.66 17.52 22.37
N GLY A 39 -12.18 17.62 23.59
CA GLY A 39 -12.18 16.55 24.59
C GLY A 39 -10.92 16.49 25.43
N CYS A 40 -10.71 15.32 26.07
CA CYS A 40 -9.60 15.09 26.99
C CYS A 40 -8.62 14.06 26.42
N PHE A 41 -7.33 14.25 26.68
CA PHE A 41 -6.22 13.44 26.18
C PHE A 41 -5.39 12.96 27.36
N THR A 42 -5.00 11.68 27.34
CA THR A 42 -4.29 11.03 28.44
C THR A 42 -2.92 10.47 28.00
N THR A 43 -1.98 10.45 28.95
CA THR A 43 -0.70 9.74 28.79
C THR A 43 -0.77 8.26 29.24
N GLY A 44 -1.91 7.82 29.76
CA GLY A 44 -2.13 6.44 30.18
C GLY A 44 -2.48 5.53 29.01
N ALA A 45 -2.53 4.21 29.30
CA ALA A 45 -2.94 3.22 28.33
C ALA A 45 -4.36 3.52 27.79
N PRO A 46 -4.61 3.31 26.49
CA PRO A 46 -3.71 2.73 25.49
C PRO A 46 -2.79 3.76 24.79
N PHE A 47 -2.85 5.04 25.14
CA PHE A 47 -2.12 6.12 24.46
C PHE A 47 -0.68 6.32 24.96
N GLY A 48 -0.27 5.64 26.03
CA GLY A 48 1.08 5.64 26.56
C GLY A 48 1.28 4.61 27.67
N GLY A 49 2.54 4.36 28.05
CA GLY A 49 2.88 3.35 29.03
C GLY A 49 2.65 1.90 28.59
N THR A 50 2.56 1.65 27.29
CA THR A 50 2.44 0.31 26.68
C THR A 50 3.73 -0.06 25.95
N LEU A 51 3.86 -1.33 25.55
CA LEU A 51 5.02 -1.79 24.76
C LEU A 51 5.17 -1.02 23.44
N GLN A 52 4.07 -0.75 22.75
CA GLN A 52 4.04 -0.05 21.47
C GLN A 52 4.20 1.48 21.64
N ARG A 53 3.77 2.00 22.80
CA ARG A 53 3.79 3.43 23.13
C ARG A 53 4.43 3.63 24.51
N PRO A 54 5.75 3.41 24.64
CA PRO A 54 6.41 3.41 25.94
C PRO A 54 6.37 4.78 26.65
N PHE A 55 6.36 5.86 25.85
CA PHE A 55 6.27 7.22 26.35
C PHE A 55 4.88 7.79 26.06
N GLY A 56 4.08 8.02 27.11
CA GLY A 56 2.85 8.79 27.02
C GLY A 56 3.16 10.28 27.02
N VAL A 57 2.73 10.99 26.00
CA VAL A 57 2.95 12.42 25.84
C VAL A 57 1.59 13.10 25.62
N LEU A 58 1.33 14.20 26.35
CA LEU A 58 0.14 15.00 26.11
C LEU A 58 0.30 15.79 24.80
N PRO A 59 -0.76 15.93 23.99
CA PRO A 59 -0.73 16.78 22.81
C PRO A 59 -0.57 18.26 23.18
N ASP A 60 -0.13 19.04 22.22
CA ASP A 60 -0.12 20.50 22.31
C ASP A 60 -1.54 21.05 22.21
N ARG A 61 -1.72 22.31 22.67
CA ARG A 61 -3.01 23.00 22.53
C ARG A 61 -3.36 23.17 21.05
N PRO A 62 -4.64 23.10 20.66
CA PRO A 62 -5.07 23.29 19.29
C PRO A 62 -4.49 24.55 18.62
N ALA A 63 -4.48 25.67 19.33
CA ALA A 63 -3.90 26.94 18.84
C ALA A 63 -2.39 26.89 18.61
N ALA A 64 -1.64 26.01 19.31
CA ALA A 64 -0.20 25.85 19.11
C ALA A 64 0.10 24.93 17.91
N ILE A 65 -0.74 23.91 17.67
CA ILE A 65 -0.69 23.08 16.47
C ILE A 65 -1.09 23.93 15.25
N GLY A 66 -2.10 24.79 15.39
CA GLY A 66 -2.50 25.76 14.37
C GLY A 66 -2.94 25.09 13.08
N THR A 67 -3.77 24.04 13.17
CA THR A 67 -4.32 23.33 12.01
C THR A 67 -5.07 24.31 11.09
N THR A 68 -4.73 24.30 9.81
CA THR A 68 -5.38 25.14 8.79
C THR A 68 -5.93 24.28 7.65
N PHE A 69 -7.01 24.76 7.03
CA PHE A 69 -7.70 24.09 5.95
C PHE A 69 -7.69 24.93 4.68
N TYR A 70 -7.24 24.37 3.59
CA TYR A 70 -7.12 25.04 2.31
C TYR A 70 -8.01 24.37 1.27
N LEU A 71 -9.05 25.09 0.86
CA LEU A 71 -10.00 24.64 -0.13
C LEU A 71 -9.51 24.91 -1.56
N TYR A 72 -9.74 23.91 -2.40
CA TYR A 72 -9.63 24.00 -3.85
C TYR A 72 -10.86 23.34 -4.49
N THR A 73 -11.32 23.90 -5.58
CA THR A 73 -12.35 23.35 -6.46
C THR A 73 -11.83 23.29 -7.88
N ARG A 74 -12.57 22.65 -8.79
CA ARG A 74 -12.19 22.64 -10.20
C ARG A 74 -12.04 24.05 -10.76
N ALA A 75 -12.92 24.99 -10.38
CA ALA A 75 -12.88 26.39 -10.81
C ALA A 75 -11.74 27.18 -10.16
N THR A 76 -11.35 26.84 -8.92
CA THR A 76 -10.33 27.57 -8.14
C THR A 76 -9.08 26.74 -7.88
N ARG A 77 -8.76 25.78 -8.76
CA ARG A 77 -7.66 24.81 -8.54
C ARG A 77 -6.28 25.42 -8.31
N LYS A 78 -6.06 26.65 -8.77
CA LYS A 78 -4.79 27.41 -8.61
C LYS A 78 -4.82 28.39 -7.46
N THR A 79 -5.99 28.65 -6.87
CA THR A 79 -6.18 29.65 -5.82
C THR A 79 -6.42 28.94 -4.50
N ARG A 80 -5.51 29.11 -3.56
CA ARG A 80 -5.63 28.62 -2.20
C ARG A 80 -6.61 29.48 -1.44
N THR A 81 -7.70 28.90 -0.95
CA THR A 81 -8.68 29.59 -0.10
C THR A 81 -8.63 28.99 1.30
N GLU A 82 -8.21 29.74 2.28
CA GLU A 82 -8.27 29.30 3.68
C GLU A 82 -9.71 29.35 4.17
N ILE A 83 -10.16 28.26 4.77
CA ILE A 83 -11.51 28.09 5.32
C ILE A 83 -11.46 27.48 6.72
N SER A 84 -12.48 27.73 7.52
CA SER A 84 -12.63 27.15 8.85
C SER A 84 -14.10 27.18 9.29
N ARG A 85 -14.39 26.58 10.45
CA ARG A 85 -15.72 26.65 11.09
C ARG A 85 -16.12 28.10 11.48
N TYR A 86 -15.17 29.04 11.52
CA TYR A 86 -15.33 30.40 11.99
C TYR A 86 -15.24 31.45 10.88
N THR A 87 -14.99 31.02 9.64
CA THR A 87 -14.85 31.93 8.49
C THR A 87 -15.85 31.55 7.40
N THR A 88 -15.95 32.38 6.36
CA THR A 88 -16.71 32.01 5.17
C THR A 88 -16.09 30.82 4.48
N LEU A 89 -16.92 29.90 3.96
CA LEU A 89 -16.47 28.70 3.28
C LEU A 89 -16.04 28.96 1.82
N GLY A 90 -16.12 30.22 1.37
CA GLY A 90 -15.73 30.61 0.01
C GLY A 90 -16.47 29.80 -1.06
N PRO A 91 -15.75 29.21 -2.04
CA PRO A 91 -16.35 28.44 -3.13
C PRO A 91 -16.71 26.99 -2.79
N TRP A 92 -16.74 26.60 -1.50
CA TRP A 92 -17.16 25.26 -1.10
C TRP A 92 -18.64 25.02 -1.46
N ASP A 93 -18.92 23.82 -2.00
CA ASP A 93 -20.25 23.46 -2.48
C ASP A 93 -20.75 22.19 -1.77
N ALA A 94 -21.80 22.32 -0.94
CA ALA A 94 -22.39 21.23 -0.18
C ALA A 94 -22.97 20.10 -1.04
N THR A 95 -23.25 20.36 -2.30
CA THR A 95 -23.82 19.35 -3.23
C THR A 95 -22.76 18.44 -3.84
N LYS A 96 -21.47 18.76 -3.63
CA LYS A 96 -20.34 18.01 -4.18
C LYS A 96 -19.64 17.20 -3.09
N PRO A 97 -19.13 16.00 -3.42
CA PRO A 97 -18.28 15.26 -2.51
C PRO A 97 -17.06 16.09 -2.07
N THR A 98 -16.62 15.88 -0.85
CA THR A 98 -15.47 16.60 -0.28
C THR A 98 -14.36 15.62 0.06
N LYS A 99 -13.13 15.88 -0.44
CA LYS A 99 -11.92 15.11 -0.19
C LYS A 99 -11.01 15.88 0.75
N PHE A 100 -10.71 15.32 1.93
CA PHE A 100 -9.70 15.84 2.85
C PHE A 100 -8.36 15.16 2.60
N PHE A 101 -7.26 15.94 2.52
CA PHE A 101 -5.90 15.41 2.46
C PHE A 101 -5.19 15.73 3.77
N ILE A 102 -4.51 14.73 4.34
CA ILE A 102 -3.79 14.89 5.61
C ILE A 102 -2.36 14.38 5.41
N HIS A 103 -1.39 15.27 5.51
CA HIS A 103 0.03 14.95 5.44
C HIS A 103 0.56 14.31 6.73
N GLY A 104 1.74 13.68 6.63
CA GLY A 104 2.39 12.98 7.73
C GLY A 104 3.43 13.81 8.50
N PHE A 105 4.31 13.10 9.19
CA PHE A 105 5.41 13.62 9.96
C PHE A 105 6.42 14.36 9.09
N LEU A 106 6.86 15.56 9.50
CA LEU A 106 7.79 16.45 8.79
C LEU A 106 7.35 16.86 7.36
N ASP A 107 6.08 16.68 7.04
CA ASP A 107 5.49 17.04 5.75
C ASP A 107 4.65 18.32 5.85
N THR A 108 4.15 18.83 4.73
CA THR A 108 3.27 20.01 4.65
C THR A 108 2.27 19.87 3.51
N ALA A 109 1.15 20.61 3.58
CA ALA A 109 0.15 20.63 2.51
C ALA A 109 0.66 21.24 1.18
N ASN A 110 1.84 21.87 1.17
CA ASN A 110 2.39 22.54 -0.02
C ASN A 110 3.36 21.65 -0.85
N LYS A 111 3.58 20.40 -0.45
CA LYS A 111 4.49 19.51 -1.17
C LYS A 111 3.98 19.16 -2.57
N PRO A 112 4.88 18.99 -3.55
CA PRO A 112 4.49 18.75 -4.95
C PRO A 112 3.56 17.56 -5.14
N TRP A 113 3.74 16.46 -4.40
CA TRP A 113 2.89 15.27 -4.50
C TRP A 113 1.44 15.50 -4.08
N TRP A 114 1.19 16.36 -3.05
CA TRP A 114 -0.16 16.74 -2.66
C TRP A 114 -0.82 17.64 -3.71
N ILE A 115 -0.06 18.55 -4.30
CA ILE A 115 -0.52 19.40 -5.39
C ILE A 115 -0.86 18.57 -6.64
N ASP A 116 -0.04 17.55 -6.95
CA ASP A 116 -0.29 16.65 -8.08
C ASP A 116 -1.54 15.80 -7.85
N LEU A 117 -1.70 15.20 -6.65
CA LEU A 117 -2.90 14.45 -6.27
C LEU A 117 -4.17 15.30 -6.36
N LYS A 118 -4.14 16.52 -5.81
CA LYS A 118 -5.24 17.48 -5.92
C LYS A 118 -5.61 17.74 -7.39
N ASN A 119 -4.62 18.00 -8.23
CA ASN A 119 -4.86 18.27 -9.63
C ASN A 119 -5.43 17.04 -10.35
N ALA A 120 -4.89 15.85 -10.10
CA ALA A 120 -5.38 14.61 -10.69
C ALA A 120 -6.86 14.37 -10.34
N ILE A 121 -7.24 14.54 -9.07
CA ILE A 121 -8.65 14.36 -8.66
C ILE A 121 -9.55 15.42 -9.30
N LEU A 122 -9.16 16.70 -9.30
CA LEU A 122 -9.96 17.76 -9.90
C LEU A 122 -10.06 17.66 -11.44
N ASP A 123 -9.16 16.91 -12.09
CA ASP A 123 -9.27 16.62 -13.53
C ASP A 123 -10.37 15.60 -13.82
N VAL A 124 -10.52 14.58 -12.98
CA VAL A 124 -11.48 13.48 -13.20
C VAL A 124 -12.85 13.74 -12.55
N ASP A 125 -12.87 14.36 -11.35
CA ASP A 125 -14.09 14.57 -10.59
C ASP A 125 -14.32 16.05 -10.23
N ASP A 126 -15.58 16.47 -10.21
CA ASP A 126 -15.97 17.81 -9.76
C ASP A 126 -16.31 17.77 -8.27
N VAL A 127 -15.31 17.98 -7.43
CA VAL A 127 -15.37 17.84 -5.98
C VAL A 127 -14.76 19.04 -5.26
N ASN A 128 -15.03 19.16 -3.97
CA ASN A 128 -14.24 20.01 -3.08
C ASN A 128 -13.00 19.23 -2.64
N VAL A 129 -11.82 19.85 -2.67
CA VAL A 129 -10.58 19.30 -2.09
C VAL A 129 -10.14 20.23 -0.96
N ILE A 130 -10.02 19.70 0.23
CA ILE A 130 -9.55 20.42 1.42
C ILE A 130 -8.22 19.81 1.85
N MET A 131 -7.16 20.61 1.75
CA MET A 131 -5.85 20.21 2.27
C MET A 131 -5.71 20.69 3.71
N THR A 132 -5.44 19.76 4.62
CA THR A 132 -5.17 20.03 6.02
C THR A 132 -3.68 20.25 6.21
N ASP A 133 -3.27 21.40 6.74
CA ASP A 133 -1.90 21.70 7.12
C ASP A 133 -1.79 21.79 8.65
N TRP A 134 -0.96 20.94 9.23
CA TRP A 134 -0.65 20.89 10.65
C TRP A 134 0.86 20.86 10.91
N SER A 135 1.61 21.46 9.99
CA SER A 135 3.08 21.44 9.97
C SER A 135 3.74 22.02 11.22
N ASN A 136 3.05 22.85 12.00
CA ASN A 136 3.56 23.31 13.31
C ASN A 136 3.52 22.22 14.38
N GLY A 137 2.68 21.18 14.22
CA GLY A 137 2.47 20.13 15.22
C GLY A 137 3.03 18.76 14.85
N ASN A 138 3.59 18.58 13.65
CA ASN A 138 4.03 17.27 13.11
C ASN A 138 5.54 17.02 13.16
N GLY A 139 6.27 17.86 13.87
CA GLY A 139 7.73 17.78 13.98
C GLY A 139 8.22 16.95 15.16
N PHE A 140 9.54 16.93 15.34
CA PHE A 140 10.15 16.25 16.47
C PHE A 140 9.78 16.86 17.84
N PRO A 141 9.68 16.00 18.88
CA PRO A 141 9.88 14.55 18.87
C PRO A 141 8.66 13.81 18.32
N TYR A 142 8.85 12.63 17.74
CA TYR A 142 7.82 11.86 17.03
C TYR A 142 6.63 11.48 17.92
N GLU A 143 6.88 11.14 19.20
CA GLU A 143 5.84 10.85 20.17
C GLU A 143 4.92 12.05 20.43
N LYS A 144 5.44 13.28 20.33
CA LYS A 144 4.65 14.51 20.41
C LYS A 144 3.77 14.68 19.17
N ALA A 145 4.34 14.50 17.98
CA ALA A 145 3.57 14.53 16.73
C ALA A 145 2.45 13.47 16.73
N SER A 146 2.77 12.24 17.23
CA SER A 146 1.78 11.17 17.38
C SER A 146 0.66 11.50 18.37
N ALA A 147 0.94 12.29 19.43
CA ALA A 147 -0.08 12.80 20.34
C ALA A 147 -0.91 13.90 19.69
N ASN A 148 -0.26 14.85 18.99
CA ASN A 148 -0.90 15.96 18.28
C ASN A 148 -1.87 15.48 17.19
N ALA A 149 -1.61 14.34 16.57
CA ALA A 149 -2.49 13.70 15.58
C ALA A 149 -3.94 13.51 16.10
N GLN A 150 -4.12 13.23 17.40
CA GLN A 150 -5.44 13.11 18.02
C GLN A 150 -6.21 14.45 18.00
N VAL A 151 -5.51 15.56 18.28
CA VAL A 151 -6.10 16.90 18.26
C VAL A 151 -6.46 17.31 16.83
N VAL A 152 -5.56 17.04 15.87
CA VAL A 152 -5.79 17.35 14.44
C VAL A 152 -6.97 16.51 13.90
N GLY A 153 -7.03 15.21 14.22
CA GLY A 153 -8.16 14.37 13.86
C GLY A 153 -9.48 14.89 14.43
N THR A 154 -9.46 15.34 15.68
CA THR A 154 -10.64 15.96 16.29
C THR A 154 -11.03 17.27 15.60
N GLU A 155 -10.07 18.14 15.22
CA GLU A 155 -10.35 19.38 14.49
C GLU A 155 -11.01 19.09 13.13
N ILE A 156 -10.52 18.09 12.40
CA ILE A 156 -11.12 17.65 11.13
C ILE A 156 -12.56 17.17 11.37
N ALA A 157 -12.77 16.35 12.38
CA ALA A 157 -14.11 15.85 12.72
C ALA A 157 -15.08 16.97 13.07
N LEU A 158 -14.65 17.92 13.90
CA LEU A 158 -15.44 19.11 14.26
C LEU A 158 -15.79 19.93 13.03
N PHE A 159 -14.86 20.06 12.07
CA PHE A 159 -15.12 20.78 10.82
C PHE A 159 -16.09 20.01 9.91
N ILE A 160 -15.93 18.70 9.74
CA ILE A 160 -16.87 17.88 8.95
C ILE A 160 -18.28 17.93 9.58
N ASN A 161 -18.39 17.73 10.88
CA ASN A 161 -19.69 17.81 11.59
C ASN A 161 -20.33 19.19 11.44
N TYR A 162 -19.55 20.27 11.52
CA TYR A 162 -20.03 21.61 11.23
C TYR A 162 -20.62 21.77 9.82
N LEU A 163 -19.95 21.20 8.80
CA LEU A 163 -20.42 21.22 7.41
C LEU A 163 -21.72 20.40 7.25
N ILE A 164 -21.86 19.29 7.98
CA ILE A 164 -23.06 18.48 7.99
C ILE A 164 -24.22 19.21 8.65
N GLU A 165 -24.02 19.72 9.85
CA GLU A 165 -25.07 20.29 10.70
C GLU A 165 -25.56 21.65 10.18
N ASN A 166 -24.65 22.48 9.65
CA ASN A 166 -24.95 23.87 9.33
C ASN A 166 -25.04 24.15 7.82
N HIS A 167 -24.53 23.25 6.97
CA HIS A 167 -24.47 23.48 5.52
C HIS A 167 -25.10 22.37 4.69
N GLY A 168 -25.69 21.33 5.33
CA GLY A 168 -26.45 20.28 4.67
C GLY A 168 -25.62 19.26 3.91
N ALA A 169 -24.31 19.17 4.18
CA ALA A 169 -23.45 18.10 3.65
C ALA A 169 -23.87 16.75 4.23
N LYS A 170 -23.55 15.66 3.54
CA LYS A 170 -23.80 14.30 4.02
C LYS A 170 -22.50 13.65 4.44
N ALA A 171 -22.47 12.96 5.56
CA ALA A 171 -21.29 12.25 6.05
C ALA A 171 -20.73 11.26 5.00
N THR A 172 -21.61 10.62 4.22
CA THR A 172 -21.26 9.68 3.14
C THR A 172 -20.50 10.32 1.99
N ASP A 173 -20.57 11.64 1.82
CA ASP A 173 -19.93 12.36 0.72
C ASP A 173 -18.50 12.81 1.07
N PHE A 174 -18.05 12.57 2.31
CA PHE A 174 -16.68 12.85 2.75
C PHE A 174 -15.76 11.65 2.53
N HIS A 175 -14.59 11.93 1.99
CA HIS A 175 -13.48 10.98 1.85
C HIS A 175 -12.20 11.61 2.40
N ILE A 176 -11.62 10.99 3.43
CA ILE A 176 -10.36 11.43 4.03
C ILE A 176 -9.23 10.58 3.45
N ILE A 177 -8.17 11.22 2.94
CA ILE A 177 -6.99 10.59 2.35
C ILE A 177 -5.79 11.04 3.18
N GLY A 178 -5.23 10.14 3.96
CA GLY A 178 -4.11 10.42 4.86
C GLY A 178 -2.87 9.61 4.51
N HIS A 179 -1.69 10.24 4.58
CA HIS A 179 -0.41 9.58 4.38
C HIS A 179 0.35 9.45 5.71
N SER A 180 0.94 8.27 5.97
CA SER A 180 1.78 8.07 7.13
C SER A 180 1.04 8.38 8.45
N LEU A 181 1.56 9.30 9.27
CA LEU A 181 0.89 9.80 10.46
C LEU A 181 -0.45 10.48 10.15
N GLY A 182 -0.62 11.03 8.94
CA GLY A 182 -1.90 11.55 8.45
C GLY A 182 -2.97 10.48 8.25
N ALA A 183 -2.59 9.24 7.95
CA ALA A 183 -3.52 8.11 7.89
C ALA A 183 -4.05 7.74 9.28
N GLN A 184 -3.20 7.76 10.29
CA GLN A 184 -3.61 7.57 11.69
C GLN A 184 -4.49 8.73 12.18
N THR A 185 -4.16 9.96 11.75
CA THR A 185 -4.99 11.15 12.01
C THR A 185 -6.38 11.02 11.39
N ALA A 186 -6.48 10.42 10.20
CA ALA A 186 -7.75 10.14 9.55
C ALA A 186 -8.63 9.17 10.36
N GLY A 187 -8.03 8.16 11.01
CA GLY A 187 -8.72 7.27 11.94
C GLY A 187 -9.32 8.05 13.11
N TYR A 188 -8.54 8.89 13.78
CA TYR A 188 -9.04 9.74 14.87
C TYR A 188 -10.17 10.69 14.44
N ALA A 189 -10.16 11.15 13.18
CA ALA A 189 -11.27 11.94 12.65
C ALA A 189 -12.51 11.06 12.38
N GLY A 190 -12.31 9.89 11.77
CA GLY A 190 -13.38 8.96 11.42
C GLY A 190 -14.17 8.47 12.64
N GLU A 191 -13.47 8.14 13.74
CA GLU A 191 -14.06 7.73 15.01
C GLU A 191 -15.10 8.76 15.56
N LYS A 192 -14.97 10.03 15.16
CA LYS A 192 -15.82 11.16 15.63
C LYS A 192 -16.82 11.66 14.58
N VAL A 193 -16.85 11.08 13.37
CA VAL A 193 -17.80 11.45 12.30
C VAL A 193 -18.70 10.26 12.00
N HIS A 194 -19.89 10.23 12.57
CA HIS A 194 -20.81 9.11 12.36
C HIS A 194 -21.21 8.98 10.88
N GLY A 195 -20.97 7.80 10.30
CA GLY A 195 -21.34 7.51 8.92
C GLY A 195 -20.40 8.15 7.89
N LEU A 196 -19.16 8.49 8.25
CA LEU A 196 -18.13 8.94 7.31
C LEU A 196 -18.02 7.99 6.12
N GLY A 197 -18.06 8.52 4.89
CA GLY A 197 -18.15 7.69 3.69
C GLY A 197 -16.92 6.84 3.46
N ARG A 198 -15.70 7.44 3.46
CA ARG A 198 -14.47 6.69 3.14
C ARG A 198 -13.24 7.28 3.83
N ILE A 199 -12.32 6.39 4.22
CA ILE A 199 -10.93 6.74 4.53
C ILE A 199 -10.01 5.92 3.63
N THR A 200 -8.99 6.59 3.05
CA THR A 200 -7.85 5.90 2.42
C THR A 200 -6.59 6.18 3.22
N GLY A 201 -5.98 5.13 3.75
CA GLY A 201 -4.67 5.15 4.40
C GLY A 201 -3.55 4.89 3.39
N LEU A 202 -2.69 5.87 3.15
CA LEU A 202 -1.52 5.74 2.28
C LEU A 202 -0.30 5.47 3.16
N ASP A 203 0.16 4.24 3.16
CA ASP A 203 1.23 3.71 4.01
C ASP A 203 1.16 4.20 5.46
N PRO A 204 0.12 3.79 6.21
CA PRO A 204 -0.10 4.26 7.58
C PRO A 204 1.14 4.07 8.46
N ALA A 205 1.48 5.06 9.27
CA ALA A 205 2.63 5.01 10.17
C ALA A 205 2.59 3.78 11.08
N GLY A 206 3.68 3.00 11.10
CA GLY A 206 3.86 1.82 11.96
C GLY A 206 4.27 2.18 13.38
N PRO A 207 5.34 2.97 13.60
CA PRO A 207 5.80 3.34 14.93
C PRO A 207 4.70 4.00 15.75
N TYR A 208 4.49 3.55 17.00
CA TYR A 208 3.44 3.99 17.93
C TYR A 208 2.01 3.54 17.59
N PHE A 209 1.76 2.88 16.45
CA PHE A 209 0.41 2.51 15.99
C PHE A 209 0.26 1.02 15.72
N GLU A 210 1.28 0.35 15.19
CA GLU A 210 1.21 -1.07 14.88
C GLU A 210 1.02 -1.91 16.15
N ASN A 211 0.13 -2.90 16.09
CA ASN A 211 -0.26 -3.75 17.22
C ASN A 211 -0.86 -3.00 18.42
N THR A 212 -1.40 -1.81 18.19
CA THR A 212 -2.21 -1.08 19.19
C THR A 212 -3.71 -1.38 19.02
N PRO A 213 -4.52 -1.13 20.07
CA PRO A 213 -5.98 -1.25 19.96
C PRO A 213 -6.58 -0.29 18.93
N PRO A 214 -7.79 -0.59 18.38
CA PRO A 214 -8.47 0.23 17.38
C PRO A 214 -8.53 1.74 17.70
N GLN A 215 -8.86 2.14 18.92
CA GLN A 215 -8.96 3.55 19.31
C GLN A 215 -7.63 4.34 19.24
N VAL A 216 -6.52 3.67 18.95
CA VAL A 216 -5.19 4.32 18.81
C VAL A 216 -4.76 4.47 17.36
N ARG A 217 -5.34 3.72 16.46
CA ARG A 217 -4.91 3.60 15.06
C ARG A 217 -6.10 3.58 14.11
N LEU A 218 -5.83 3.81 12.84
CA LEU A 218 -6.80 3.57 11.77
C LEU A 218 -7.31 2.12 11.81
N ASP A 219 -8.62 1.94 11.69
CA ASP A 219 -9.26 0.62 11.59
C ASP A 219 -10.56 0.67 10.76
N PRO A 220 -11.15 -0.52 10.42
CA PRO A 220 -12.33 -0.56 9.56
C PRO A 220 -13.57 0.14 10.14
N THR A 221 -13.64 0.39 11.44
CA THR A 221 -14.81 1.02 12.06
C THR A 221 -14.85 2.55 11.93
N ASP A 222 -13.75 3.16 11.46
CA ASP A 222 -13.60 4.61 11.34
C ASP A 222 -14.38 5.21 10.16
N ALA A 223 -14.82 4.39 9.20
CA ALA A 223 -15.66 4.85 8.08
C ALA A 223 -16.50 3.69 7.52
N LEU A 224 -17.50 4.01 6.69
CA LEU A 224 -18.26 3.00 5.95
C LEU A 224 -17.37 2.17 5.02
N PHE A 225 -16.29 2.76 4.52
CA PHE A 225 -15.28 2.07 3.74
C PHE A 225 -13.89 2.61 4.10
N VAL A 226 -13.00 1.71 4.51
CA VAL A 226 -11.58 2.00 4.78
C VAL A 226 -10.75 1.13 3.85
N ASP A 227 -9.89 1.76 3.05
CA ASP A 227 -8.91 1.09 2.18
C ASP A 227 -7.50 1.60 2.48
N VAL A 228 -6.54 0.70 2.39
CA VAL A 228 -5.15 0.98 2.77
C VAL A 228 -4.20 0.49 1.70
N ILE A 229 -3.15 1.26 1.41
CA ILE A 229 -2.03 0.88 0.54
C ILE A 229 -0.77 0.83 1.40
N HIS A 230 -0.19 -0.36 1.56
CA HIS A 230 1.05 -0.60 2.32
C HIS A 230 2.24 -0.64 1.39
N THR A 231 3.27 0.19 1.63
CA THR A 231 4.42 0.30 0.71
C THR A 231 5.79 0.33 1.40
N ASP A 232 5.86 0.60 2.69
CA ASP A 232 7.12 0.66 3.45
C ASP A 232 7.01 -0.03 4.82
N GLY A 233 6.18 -1.07 4.90
CA GLY A 233 6.03 -1.87 6.10
C GLY A 233 7.26 -2.74 6.37
N ALA A 234 7.50 -3.10 7.62
CA ALA A 234 8.56 -4.04 8.00
C ALA A 234 8.16 -4.82 9.25
N HIS A 235 8.65 -6.07 9.35
CA HIS A 235 8.48 -6.87 10.57
C HIS A 235 9.23 -6.29 11.79
N ASN A 236 10.12 -5.34 11.56
CA ASN A 236 10.86 -4.63 12.59
C ASN A 236 10.66 -3.14 12.39
N LEU A 237 10.08 -2.48 13.38
CA LEU A 237 9.80 -1.02 13.40
C LEU A 237 11.02 -0.14 13.09
N LEU A 238 12.24 -0.67 13.19
CA LEU A 238 13.47 0.05 12.84
C LEU A 238 13.78 0.03 11.33
N LEU A 239 13.10 -0.81 10.55
CA LEU A 239 13.41 -1.07 9.14
C LEU A 239 12.41 -0.43 8.17
N GLY A 240 11.21 -0.07 8.61
CA GLY A 240 10.17 0.56 7.81
C GLY A 240 9.44 1.65 8.59
N LEU A 241 8.85 2.61 7.86
CA LEU A 241 8.06 3.69 8.44
C LEU A 241 6.57 3.38 8.45
N GLY A 242 6.12 2.55 7.50
CA GLY A 242 4.76 2.06 7.40
C GLY A 242 4.50 0.83 8.27
N SER A 243 3.26 0.39 8.28
CA SER A 243 2.79 -0.83 8.94
C SER A 243 2.41 -1.90 7.93
N LEU A 244 2.62 -3.18 8.28
CA LEU A 244 2.06 -4.33 7.54
C LEU A 244 0.75 -4.81 8.16
N GLN A 245 0.35 -4.25 9.29
CA GLN A 245 -0.88 -4.62 9.95
C GLN A 245 -2.08 -4.24 9.10
N ARG A 246 -3.01 -5.16 8.94
CA ARG A 246 -4.30 -4.87 8.34
C ARG A 246 -5.06 -3.80 9.13
N MET A 247 -5.47 -2.73 8.44
CA MET A 247 -6.15 -1.57 9.02
C MET A 247 -7.43 -1.20 8.26
N GLY A 248 -7.68 -1.81 7.10
CA GLY A 248 -8.83 -1.51 6.25
C GLY A 248 -9.86 -2.64 6.16
N HIS A 249 -10.99 -2.35 5.55
CA HIS A 249 -11.85 -3.35 4.94
C HIS A 249 -11.10 -4.03 3.79
N VAL A 250 -10.24 -3.25 3.12
CA VAL A 250 -9.39 -3.65 2.00
C VAL A 250 -7.99 -3.13 2.26
N ASP A 251 -7.01 -4.03 2.26
CA ASP A 251 -5.59 -3.71 2.42
C ASP A 251 -4.83 -4.20 1.19
N PHE A 252 -4.16 -3.29 0.50
CA PHE A 252 -3.34 -3.59 -0.67
C PHE A 252 -1.86 -3.63 -0.32
N TYR A 253 -1.18 -4.66 -0.82
CA TYR A 253 0.24 -4.90 -0.61
C TYR A 253 0.98 -4.94 -1.97
N PRO A 254 1.15 -3.79 -2.67
CA PRO A 254 1.96 -3.74 -3.88
C PRO A 254 3.39 -4.17 -3.57
N ASN A 255 3.92 -5.11 -4.38
CA ASN A 255 5.24 -5.70 -4.21
C ASN A 255 5.49 -6.30 -2.80
N GLY A 256 4.41 -6.71 -2.11
CA GLY A 256 4.45 -7.28 -0.78
C GLY A 256 4.30 -6.28 0.37
N GLY A 257 4.15 -4.99 0.07
CA GLY A 257 3.98 -3.93 1.09
C GLY A 257 5.27 -3.51 1.79
N TYR A 258 6.42 -4.03 1.34
CA TYR A 258 7.75 -3.71 1.85
C TYR A 258 8.44 -2.64 1.00
N ASP A 259 9.79 -2.55 1.11
CA ASP A 259 10.61 -1.70 0.24
C ASP A 259 10.22 -1.87 -1.24
N GLN A 260 9.90 -0.76 -1.89
CA GLN A 260 9.45 -0.78 -3.27
C GLN A 260 10.62 -0.88 -4.26
N PRO A 261 10.41 -1.49 -5.44
CA PRO A 261 11.45 -1.64 -6.45
C PRO A 261 12.09 -0.29 -6.82
N LYS A 262 13.41 -0.26 -6.94
CA LYS A 262 14.25 0.94 -7.19
C LYS A 262 14.31 1.95 -6.06
N CYS A 263 13.51 1.84 -5.02
CA CYS A 263 13.73 2.63 -3.83
C CYS A 263 15.02 2.17 -3.13
N PRO A 264 15.86 3.10 -2.68
CA PRO A 264 17.07 2.76 -1.93
C PRO A 264 16.70 2.01 -0.65
N ARG A 265 17.37 0.87 -0.43
CA ARG A 265 17.26 0.14 0.84
C ARG A 265 18.18 0.81 1.84
N THR A 266 17.62 1.51 2.81
CA THR A 266 18.38 2.18 3.86
C THR A 266 18.19 1.41 5.18
N PRO A 267 19.11 0.53 5.57
CA PRO A 267 19.05 -0.15 6.87
C PRO A 267 18.97 0.87 8.01
N GLY A 268 18.06 0.68 8.94
CA GLY A 268 17.91 1.56 10.10
C GLY A 268 17.38 2.96 9.75
N LYS A 269 16.41 3.06 8.84
CA LYS A 269 15.79 4.33 8.39
C LYS A 269 15.47 5.27 9.55
N ILE A 270 14.79 4.77 10.58
CA ILE A 270 14.41 5.60 11.74
C ILE A 270 15.64 6.04 12.55
N LEU A 271 16.60 5.14 12.77
CA LEU A 271 17.83 5.47 13.49
C LEU A 271 18.67 6.50 12.71
N ASN A 272 18.78 6.33 11.40
CA ASN A 272 19.48 7.27 10.53
C ASN A 272 18.76 8.62 10.48
N LEU A 273 17.43 8.64 10.40
CA LEU A 273 16.64 9.87 10.46
C LEU A 273 16.92 10.64 11.75
N VAL A 274 16.98 9.96 12.89
CA VAL A 274 17.28 10.57 14.20
C VAL A 274 18.72 11.04 14.30
N LEU A 275 19.70 10.27 13.80
CA LEU A 275 21.14 10.60 13.90
C LEU A 275 21.59 11.70 12.92
N GLN A 276 20.96 11.80 11.75
CA GLN A 276 21.36 12.76 10.71
C GLN A 276 20.73 14.15 10.85
N LEU A 277 19.74 14.33 11.73
CA LEU A 277 19.17 15.65 12.02
C LEU A 277 20.19 16.70 12.55
N GLY A 278 21.42 16.28 12.82
CA GLY A 278 22.53 17.16 13.17
C GLY A 278 23.47 17.50 12.01
N GLN A 279 23.26 16.96 10.80
CA GLN A 279 24.13 17.17 9.63
C GLN A 279 23.36 17.76 8.43
N MET A 280 24.01 18.63 7.67
CA MET A 280 23.44 19.70 6.86
C MET A 280 22.69 19.34 5.56
N ASP A 281 22.34 18.10 5.24
CA ASP A 281 21.48 17.78 4.07
C ASP A 281 20.27 16.90 4.46
N VAL A 282 19.40 17.49 5.25
CA VAL A 282 18.15 16.85 5.72
C VAL A 282 17.20 16.57 4.55
N GLN A 283 17.17 17.42 3.52
CA GLN A 283 16.17 17.32 2.44
C GLN A 283 16.44 16.11 1.52
N GLY A 284 17.65 15.97 1.00
CA GLY A 284 17.98 14.85 0.11
C GLY A 284 17.97 13.49 0.81
N PHE A 285 18.33 13.47 2.11
CA PHE A 285 18.25 12.25 2.92
C PHE A 285 16.80 11.84 3.19
N ILE A 286 15.91 12.78 3.52
CA ILE A 286 14.48 12.54 3.73
C ILE A 286 13.90 11.94 2.45
N GLU A 287 14.10 12.55 1.29
CA GLU A 287 13.57 12.07 0.01
C GLU A 287 14.05 10.64 -0.33
N THR A 288 15.33 10.34 -0.11
CA THR A 288 15.90 9.02 -0.39
C THR A 288 15.38 7.95 0.60
N SER A 289 15.29 8.29 1.88
CA SER A 289 14.86 7.34 2.93
C SER A 289 13.34 7.14 2.96
N LEU A 290 12.57 8.11 2.47
CA LEU A 290 11.11 8.06 2.40
C LEU A 290 10.59 7.50 1.07
N CYS A 291 11.46 7.09 0.12
CA CYS A 291 11.03 6.66 -1.21
C CYS A 291 9.88 5.65 -1.14
N SER A 292 10.08 4.48 -0.51
CA SER A 292 9.04 3.45 -0.40
C SER A 292 7.81 3.94 0.36
N HIS A 293 8.01 4.77 1.38
CA HIS A 293 6.93 5.34 2.18
C HIS A 293 6.05 6.31 1.37
N LEU A 294 6.68 7.15 0.54
CA LEU A 294 5.99 8.16 -0.24
C LEU A 294 5.33 7.60 -1.51
N VAL A 295 5.82 6.45 -2.01
CA VAL A 295 5.31 5.89 -3.27
C VAL A 295 3.83 5.49 -3.18
N ALA A 296 3.28 5.26 -1.97
CA ALA A 296 1.85 5.07 -1.76
C ALA A 296 1.02 6.25 -2.29
N VAL A 297 1.50 7.49 -2.10
CA VAL A 297 0.87 8.70 -2.63
C VAL A 297 0.94 8.72 -4.16
N TYR A 298 2.06 8.29 -4.73
CA TYR A 298 2.24 8.23 -6.19
C TYR A 298 1.37 7.15 -6.83
N PHE A 299 1.29 5.96 -6.25
CA PHE A 299 0.38 4.91 -6.72
C PHE A 299 -1.09 5.35 -6.67
N PHE A 300 -1.48 5.98 -5.56
CA PHE A 300 -2.84 6.51 -5.44
C PHE A 300 -3.10 7.60 -6.49
N THR A 301 -2.19 8.53 -6.68
CA THR A 301 -2.31 9.62 -7.67
C THR A 301 -2.39 9.08 -9.10
N ASP A 302 -1.56 8.08 -9.45
CA ASP A 302 -1.60 7.44 -10.76
C ASP A 302 -2.92 6.68 -10.98
N SER A 303 -3.42 6.00 -9.95
CA SER A 303 -4.71 5.29 -10.02
C SER A 303 -5.89 6.21 -10.36
N VAL A 304 -5.84 7.49 -9.95
CA VAL A 304 -6.85 8.50 -10.31
C VAL A 304 -6.93 8.65 -11.83
N ARG A 305 -5.79 8.64 -12.54
CA ARG A 305 -5.66 8.90 -13.98
C ARG A 305 -6.12 7.75 -14.87
N LYS A 306 -6.37 6.57 -14.31
CA LYS A 306 -6.87 5.36 -15.02
C LYS A 306 -6.03 4.94 -16.24
N GLN A 307 -4.73 5.12 -16.23
CA GLN A 307 -3.88 4.75 -17.37
C GLN A 307 -3.82 3.24 -17.60
N CYS A 308 -3.84 2.46 -16.52
CA CYS A 308 -3.96 1.01 -16.51
C CYS A 308 -4.64 0.53 -15.20
N PRO A 309 -5.15 -0.70 -15.14
CA PRO A 309 -5.81 -1.20 -13.94
C PRO A 309 -4.78 -1.51 -12.85
N TYR A 310 -5.11 -1.18 -11.62
CA TYR A 310 -4.37 -1.59 -10.42
C TYR A 310 -5.13 -2.72 -9.72
N ILE A 311 -5.28 -3.87 -10.40
CA ILE A 311 -6.03 -4.98 -9.82
C ILE A 311 -5.18 -5.71 -8.79
N GLY A 312 -5.66 -5.73 -7.55
CA GLY A 312 -5.14 -6.56 -6.49
C GLY A 312 -5.93 -7.87 -6.41
N TYR A 313 -5.23 -8.97 -6.14
CA TYR A 313 -5.77 -10.33 -6.09
C TYR A 313 -5.64 -10.89 -4.68
N SER A 314 -6.69 -11.54 -4.19
CA SER A 314 -6.66 -12.20 -2.89
C SER A 314 -5.67 -13.36 -2.88
N CYS A 315 -4.84 -13.41 -1.85
CA CYS A 315 -3.86 -14.49 -1.64
C CYS A 315 -3.56 -14.63 -0.14
N SER A 316 -2.99 -15.76 0.26
CA SER A 316 -2.60 -16.00 1.65
C SER A 316 -1.38 -15.17 2.07
N ASN A 317 -0.48 -14.87 1.14
CA ASN A 317 0.71 -14.06 1.34
C ASN A 317 1.32 -13.67 -0.01
N TYR A 318 2.30 -12.76 0.02
CA TYR A 318 2.96 -12.28 -1.19
C TYR A 318 3.81 -13.33 -1.92
N ASP A 319 4.46 -14.25 -1.19
CA ASP A 319 5.30 -15.28 -1.80
C ASP A 319 4.47 -16.27 -2.64
N ASP A 320 3.30 -16.65 -2.13
CA ASP A 320 2.36 -17.49 -2.88
C ASP A 320 1.78 -16.73 -4.09
N PHE A 321 1.47 -15.45 -3.95
CA PHE A 321 1.07 -14.60 -5.07
C PHE A 321 2.18 -14.50 -6.12
N ASN A 322 3.39 -14.15 -5.71
CA ASN A 322 4.55 -13.95 -6.59
C ASN A 322 4.97 -15.21 -7.33
N SER A 323 4.80 -16.37 -6.69
CA SER A 323 5.07 -17.68 -7.33
C SER A 323 3.96 -18.16 -8.27
N GLY A 324 2.83 -17.45 -8.35
CA GLY A 324 1.69 -17.80 -9.19
C GLY A 324 0.77 -18.88 -8.62
N LYS A 325 0.89 -19.24 -7.34
CA LYS A 325 0.01 -20.22 -6.68
C LYS A 325 -1.42 -19.70 -6.49
N CYS A 326 -1.58 -18.40 -6.32
CA CYS A 326 -2.90 -17.79 -6.19
C CYS A 326 -3.51 -17.49 -7.55
N SER A 327 -4.80 -17.77 -7.71
CA SER A 327 -5.51 -17.50 -8.95
C SER A 327 -5.70 -16.00 -9.15
N LEU A 328 -5.50 -15.53 -10.39
CA LEU A 328 -5.85 -14.16 -10.78
C LEU A 328 -7.33 -14.01 -11.19
N LYS A 329 -8.18 -15.00 -10.95
CA LYS A 329 -9.62 -14.89 -11.21
C LYS A 329 -10.30 -13.98 -10.19
N CYS A 330 -11.36 -13.32 -10.65
CA CYS A 330 -12.23 -12.47 -9.82
C CYS A 330 -13.67 -13.02 -9.87
N ASP A 331 -13.85 -14.31 -9.61
CA ASP A 331 -15.12 -15.03 -9.79
C ASP A 331 -15.98 -15.10 -8.51
N GLY A 332 -15.47 -14.57 -7.39
CA GLY A 332 -16.15 -14.60 -6.09
C GLY A 332 -16.15 -15.97 -5.39
N ASN A 333 -15.72 -17.05 -6.05
CA ASN A 333 -15.67 -18.41 -5.50
C ASN A 333 -14.36 -18.64 -4.71
N GLY A 334 -14.09 -17.79 -3.73
CA GLY A 334 -12.84 -17.79 -2.99
C GLY A 334 -11.73 -16.95 -3.64
N HIS A 335 -11.92 -16.49 -4.88
CA HIS A 335 -11.00 -15.61 -5.59
C HIS A 335 -11.60 -14.21 -5.67
N LYS A 336 -11.10 -13.32 -4.83
CA LYS A 336 -11.54 -11.93 -4.74
C LYS A 336 -10.53 -11.01 -5.38
N CYS A 337 -11.01 -9.91 -5.93
CA CYS A 337 -10.19 -8.83 -6.46
C CYS A 337 -10.75 -7.49 -5.99
N ASN A 338 -9.89 -6.48 -5.94
CA ASN A 338 -10.31 -5.10 -5.78
C ASN A 338 -9.31 -4.19 -6.53
N ARG A 339 -9.69 -2.98 -6.85
CA ARG A 339 -8.83 -2.00 -7.53
C ARG A 339 -8.10 -1.18 -6.49
N MET A 340 -6.79 -1.22 -6.48
CA MET A 340 -5.99 -0.38 -5.59
C MET A 340 -6.15 1.10 -5.96
N GLY A 341 -6.30 1.95 -4.95
CA GLY A 341 -6.27 3.40 -5.06
C GLY A 341 -7.64 4.05 -5.17
N TYR A 342 -7.75 5.09 -5.99
CA TYR A 342 -8.92 5.97 -6.04
C TYR A 342 -10.23 5.22 -6.34
N TRP A 343 -10.14 4.19 -7.19
CA TRP A 343 -11.29 3.41 -7.67
C TRP A 343 -11.57 2.15 -6.85
N ALA A 344 -10.97 2.01 -5.67
CA ALA A 344 -11.32 0.94 -4.74
C ALA A 344 -12.80 1.02 -4.36
N SER A 345 -13.45 -0.15 -4.25
CA SER A 345 -14.89 -0.24 -4.06
C SER A 345 -15.27 -1.18 -2.92
N PRO A 346 -16.18 -0.79 -2.02
CA PRO A 346 -16.69 -1.69 -0.99
C PRO A 346 -17.57 -2.84 -1.57
N ALA A 347 -18.04 -2.69 -2.82
CA ALA A 347 -18.84 -3.72 -3.51
C ALA A 347 -17.97 -4.85 -4.09
N ASP A 348 -16.67 -4.62 -4.27
CA ASP A 348 -15.71 -5.61 -4.73
C ASP A 348 -15.21 -6.46 -3.54
N GLY A 349 -14.20 -7.29 -3.73
CA GLY A 349 -13.67 -8.13 -2.64
C GLY A 349 -13.14 -7.32 -1.46
N GLN A 350 -13.24 -7.87 -0.26
CA GLN A 350 -12.64 -7.33 0.96
C GLN A 350 -11.60 -8.29 1.51
N GLY A 351 -10.59 -7.76 2.18
CA GLY A 351 -9.46 -8.50 2.75
C GLY A 351 -8.12 -7.96 2.28
N GLU A 352 -7.15 -8.86 2.18
CA GLU A 352 -5.79 -8.56 1.73
C GLU A 352 -5.63 -8.86 0.24
N PHE A 353 -5.03 -7.92 -0.48
CA PHE A 353 -4.83 -8.00 -1.91
C PHE A 353 -3.39 -7.71 -2.28
N TYR A 354 -2.86 -8.54 -3.15
CA TYR A 354 -1.48 -8.47 -3.65
C TYR A 354 -1.49 -8.11 -5.14
N LEU A 355 -0.56 -7.28 -5.53
CA LEU A 355 -0.29 -6.91 -6.92
C LEU A 355 1.18 -6.55 -7.08
N LYS A 356 1.64 -6.52 -8.32
CA LYS A 356 2.94 -5.95 -8.67
C LYS A 356 2.77 -4.58 -9.28
N THR A 357 3.79 -3.75 -9.16
CA THR A 357 3.91 -2.46 -9.83
C THR A 357 5.25 -2.37 -10.55
N GLN A 358 5.41 -1.36 -11.38
CA GLN A 358 6.69 -0.97 -11.93
C GLN A 358 7.60 -0.40 -10.82
N ASP A 359 8.84 -0.09 -11.19
CA ASP A 359 9.83 0.58 -10.37
C ASP A 359 9.32 1.96 -9.91
N ALA A 360 9.77 2.42 -8.74
CA ALA A 360 9.32 3.69 -8.15
C ALA A 360 9.71 4.94 -8.98
N ASP A 361 10.63 4.80 -9.94
CA ASP A 361 11.04 5.84 -10.89
C ASP A 361 10.35 5.72 -12.27
N ALA A 362 9.51 4.69 -12.47
CA ALA A 362 8.74 4.50 -13.70
C ALA A 362 7.35 5.13 -13.60
N PHE A 363 6.81 5.56 -14.75
CA PHE A 363 5.44 6.06 -14.86
C PHE A 363 4.83 5.64 -16.22
N PRO A 364 3.62 5.10 -16.26
CA PRO A 364 2.73 4.74 -15.14
C PRO A 364 3.30 3.60 -14.29
N TYR A 365 2.91 3.50 -13.01
CA TYR A 365 3.42 2.48 -12.10
C TYR A 365 2.72 1.13 -12.23
N CYS A 366 1.52 1.08 -12.77
CA CYS A 366 0.77 -0.16 -12.92
C CYS A 366 1.38 -1.08 -13.99
N ILE A 367 1.15 -2.39 -13.83
CA ILE A 367 1.55 -3.44 -14.78
C ILE A 367 0.37 -4.36 -15.05
N TYR A 368 0.48 -5.15 -16.11
CA TYR A 368 -0.50 -6.16 -16.51
C TYR A 368 -0.12 -7.51 -15.93
N HIS A 369 -1.06 -8.18 -15.26
CA HIS A 369 -0.83 -9.46 -14.61
C HIS A 369 -1.36 -10.60 -15.48
N TYR A 370 -0.47 -11.48 -15.90
CA TYR A 370 -0.81 -12.73 -16.58
C TYR A 370 -0.49 -13.93 -15.70
N GLN A 371 -1.32 -14.95 -15.74
CA GLN A 371 -1.03 -16.24 -15.12
C GLN A 371 -0.93 -17.28 -16.24
N ILE A 372 0.22 -17.95 -16.34
CA ILE A 372 0.48 -18.98 -17.32
C ILE A 372 0.53 -20.33 -16.61
N THR A 373 -0.26 -21.26 -17.08
CA THR A 373 -0.28 -22.66 -16.59
C THR A 373 0.11 -23.59 -17.71
N LEU A 374 1.14 -24.41 -17.47
CA LEU A 374 1.61 -25.46 -18.39
C LEU A 374 1.30 -26.83 -17.81
N GLU A 375 0.69 -27.70 -18.60
CA GLU A 375 0.33 -29.07 -18.23
C GLU A 375 1.18 -30.08 -18.97
N SER A 376 1.83 -30.97 -18.22
CA SER A 376 2.64 -32.06 -18.75
C SER A 376 1.79 -33.31 -19.07
N GLY A 377 2.18 -34.08 -20.07
CA GLY A 377 1.49 -35.32 -20.43
C GLY A 377 1.80 -36.50 -19.51
N SER A 378 1.03 -37.58 -19.65
CA SER A 378 1.06 -38.78 -18.78
C SER A 378 2.11 -39.83 -19.15
N ASP A 379 2.55 -39.86 -20.38
CA ASP A 379 3.27 -40.99 -21.00
C ASP A 379 4.73 -40.69 -21.36
N TYR A 380 5.43 -39.87 -20.51
CA TYR A 380 6.86 -39.62 -20.71
C TYR A 380 7.62 -39.62 -19.37
N SER A 381 8.96 -39.65 -19.46
CA SER A 381 9.85 -39.51 -18.31
C SER A 381 9.92 -38.02 -17.88
N GLN A 382 10.17 -37.81 -16.61
CA GLN A 382 10.40 -36.42 -16.10
C GLN A 382 11.54 -35.73 -16.85
N THR A 383 11.42 -34.40 -16.98
CA THR A 383 12.48 -33.56 -17.52
C THR A 383 12.76 -32.36 -16.63
N ARG A 384 13.89 -31.68 -16.86
CA ARG A 384 14.27 -30.46 -16.17
C ARG A 384 15.00 -29.53 -17.12
N GLY A 385 14.67 -28.26 -17.11
CA GLY A 385 15.31 -27.29 -18.01
C GLY A 385 14.73 -25.90 -17.92
N LYS A 386 15.32 -25.00 -18.67
CA LYS A 386 14.82 -23.62 -18.86
C LYS A 386 13.63 -23.64 -19.78
N VAL A 387 12.63 -22.86 -19.41
CA VAL A 387 11.42 -22.69 -20.21
C VAL A 387 11.18 -21.20 -20.41
N SER A 388 11.09 -20.79 -21.67
CA SER A 388 10.63 -19.46 -22.06
C SER A 388 9.29 -19.57 -22.77
N VAL A 389 8.45 -18.57 -22.56
CA VAL A 389 7.12 -18.48 -23.17
C VAL A 389 7.02 -17.18 -23.95
N THR A 390 6.72 -17.28 -25.24
CA THR A 390 6.43 -16.14 -26.09
C THR A 390 4.92 -15.99 -26.22
N LEU A 391 4.38 -14.93 -25.63
CA LEU A 391 2.96 -14.56 -25.74
C LEU A 391 2.77 -13.73 -27.01
N ILE A 392 1.96 -14.21 -27.94
CA ILE A 392 1.63 -13.54 -29.19
C ILE A 392 0.25 -12.88 -29.00
N GLY A 393 0.29 -11.59 -28.73
CA GLY A 393 -0.92 -10.79 -28.55
C GLY A 393 -1.33 -10.04 -29.81
N THR A 394 -2.55 -9.53 -29.83
CA THR A 394 -3.07 -8.72 -30.95
C THR A 394 -2.36 -7.38 -31.13
N LEU A 395 -1.77 -6.84 -30.07
CA LEU A 395 -1.06 -5.55 -30.10
C LEU A 395 0.46 -5.75 -30.14
N ARG A 396 1.01 -6.71 -29.37
CA ARG A 396 2.44 -6.94 -29.25
C ARG A 396 2.76 -8.41 -28.95
N THR A 397 3.99 -8.80 -29.24
CA THR A 397 4.56 -10.10 -28.89
C THR A 397 5.65 -9.89 -27.84
N VAL A 398 5.64 -10.71 -26.79
CA VAL A 398 6.61 -10.63 -25.69
C VAL A 398 7.08 -12.04 -25.32
N THR A 399 8.39 -12.22 -25.19
CA THR A 399 8.99 -13.44 -24.65
C THR A 399 9.35 -13.22 -23.18
N VAL A 400 8.93 -14.15 -22.34
CA VAL A 400 9.16 -14.14 -20.89
C VAL A 400 9.81 -15.43 -20.44
N VAL A 401 10.57 -15.36 -19.37
CA VAL A 401 11.10 -16.57 -18.72
C VAL A 401 9.99 -17.15 -17.84
N PHE A 402 9.59 -18.37 -18.13
CA PHE A 402 8.63 -19.11 -17.31
C PHE A 402 9.32 -19.83 -16.15
N ASP A 403 10.51 -20.39 -16.41
CA ASP A 403 11.32 -21.05 -15.40
C ASP A 403 12.83 -20.93 -15.72
N ASN A 404 13.62 -20.63 -14.69
CA ASN A 404 15.06 -20.38 -14.80
C ASN A 404 15.94 -21.63 -14.63
N ASP A 405 15.39 -22.87 -14.79
CA ASP A 405 16.09 -24.15 -14.73
C ASP A 405 15.94 -25.03 -13.47
N GLU A 406 15.15 -24.61 -12.53
CA GLU A 406 15.06 -25.28 -11.23
C GLU A 406 13.92 -26.31 -11.17
N THR A 407 12.90 -26.15 -12.00
CA THR A 407 11.70 -26.98 -11.90
C THR A 407 11.88 -28.32 -12.63
N THR A 408 11.55 -29.38 -11.92
CA THR A 408 11.38 -30.71 -12.53
C THR A 408 9.95 -30.84 -13.02
N PHE A 409 9.80 -30.96 -14.34
CA PHE A 409 8.52 -31.23 -14.98
C PHE A 409 8.28 -32.75 -14.94
N LYS A 410 7.39 -33.15 -14.04
CA LYS A 410 7.00 -34.54 -13.86
C LYS A 410 5.82 -34.87 -14.76
N ARG A 411 5.59 -36.15 -14.92
CA ARG A 411 4.39 -36.71 -15.55
C ARG A 411 3.13 -36.15 -14.88
N ASP A 412 2.12 -35.79 -15.68
CA ASP A 412 0.84 -35.25 -15.22
C ASP A 412 0.97 -34.02 -14.29
N SER A 413 2.09 -33.30 -14.35
CA SER A 413 2.29 -32.14 -13.51
C SER A 413 1.74 -30.84 -14.12
N VAL A 414 1.24 -29.98 -13.27
CA VAL A 414 0.77 -28.65 -13.61
C VAL A 414 1.71 -27.63 -12.97
N GLN A 415 2.23 -26.73 -13.78
CA GLN A 415 3.08 -25.65 -13.32
C GLN A 415 2.44 -24.31 -13.66
N THR A 416 2.29 -23.45 -12.67
CA THR A 416 1.69 -22.12 -12.85
C THR A 416 2.68 -21.04 -12.42
N ARG A 417 2.73 -19.95 -13.18
CA ARG A 417 3.59 -18.77 -12.87
C ARG A 417 2.81 -17.50 -13.09
N LEU A 418 3.08 -16.52 -12.21
CA LEU A 418 2.69 -15.14 -12.40
C LEU A 418 3.68 -14.45 -13.34
N ILE A 419 3.17 -13.83 -14.38
CA ILE A 419 3.96 -13.10 -15.38
C ILE A 419 3.50 -11.64 -15.41
N PRO A 420 4.23 -10.74 -14.78
CA PRO A 420 3.97 -9.29 -14.84
C PRO A 420 4.54 -8.71 -16.15
N LEU A 421 3.73 -7.93 -16.87
CA LEU A 421 4.15 -7.22 -18.07
C LEU A 421 3.97 -5.71 -17.92
N THR A 422 4.96 -4.94 -18.32
CA THR A 422 4.92 -3.48 -18.27
C THR A 422 4.17 -2.86 -19.45
N ILE A 423 3.75 -3.68 -20.42
CA ILE A 423 3.05 -3.25 -21.64
C ILE A 423 1.80 -4.06 -21.87
N ASP A 424 0.79 -3.43 -22.45
CA ASP A 424 -0.38 -4.14 -22.97
C ASP A 424 -0.03 -4.89 -24.25
N ILE A 425 -0.24 -6.20 -24.24
CA ILE A 425 -0.05 -7.06 -25.42
C ILE A 425 -1.35 -7.33 -26.17
N GLY A 426 -2.48 -6.80 -25.66
CA GLY A 426 -3.80 -7.12 -26.19
C GLY A 426 -4.25 -8.53 -25.86
N GLU A 427 -5.10 -9.09 -26.72
CA GLU A 427 -5.62 -10.45 -26.57
C GLU A 427 -4.58 -11.47 -27.07
N VAL A 428 -4.24 -12.45 -26.23
CA VAL A 428 -3.29 -13.51 -26.61
C VAL A 428 -3.93 -14.44 -27.63
N THR A 429 -3.31 -14.61 -28.80
CA THR A 429 -3.82 -15.39 -29.93
C THR A 429 -3.07 -16.69 -30.13
N ALA A 430 -1.81 -16.77 -29.70
CA ALA A 430 -0.99 -17.96 -29.74
C ALA A 430 0.11 -17.86 -28.67
N VAL A 431 0.72 -19.00 -28.37
CA VAL A 431 1.84 -19.12 -27.43
C VAL A 431 2.92 -19.96 -28.04
N ASP A 432 4.16 -19.48 -28.05
CA ASP A 432 5.33 -20.30 -28.38
C ASP A 432 6.07 -20.66 -27.09
N ILE A 433 6.47 -21.91 -26.95
CA ILE A 433 7.22 -22.36 -25.79
C ILE A 433 8.58 -22.89 -26.28
N ASP A 434 9.63 -22.38 -25.65
CA ASP A 434 11.01 -22.80 -25.83
C ASP A 434 11.44 -23.61 -24.63
N PHE A 435 12.02 -24.80 -24.86
CA PHE A 435 12.54 -25.68 -23.83
C PHE A 435 13.99 -26.03 -24.09
N THR A 436 14.85 -25.84 -23.06
CA THR A 436 16.26 -26.27 -23.10
C THR A 436 16.59 -27.03 -21.84
N LYS A 437 16.89 -28.33 -21.99
CA LYS A 437 17.31 -29.20 -20.88
C LYS A 437 18.58 -28.68 -20.22
N THR A 438 18.56 -28.59 -18.91
CA THR A 438 19.67 -28.14 -18.07
C THR A 438 20.02 -29.21 -17.04
N THR A 439 20.78 -30.20 -17.44
CA THR A 439 21.25 -31.24 -16.52
C THR A 439 22.75 -31.45 -16.70
N ASN A 440 23.46 -31.68 -15.60
CA ASN A 440 24.86 -32.07 -15.65
C ASN A 440 24.98 -33.55 -16.15
N TRP A 441 26.19 -34.00 -16.50
CA TRP A 441 26.44 -35.33 -17.01
C TRP A 441 26.01 -36.45 -16.04
N ILE A 442 26.03 -36.20 -14.71
CA ILE A 442 25.64 -37.20 -13.70
C ILE A 442 24.12 -37.40 -13.67
N SER A 443 23.36 -36.29 -13.71
CA SER A 443 21.89 -36.31 -13.62
C SER A 443 21.21 -36.52 -14.98
N SER A 444 21.96 -36.42 -16.08
CA SER A 444 21.41 -36.51 -17.45
C SER A 444 20.65 -37.81 -17.73
N ALA A 445 21.04 -38.93 -17.10
CA ALA A 445 20.38 -40.22 -17.25
C ALA A 445 18.97 -40.26 -16.62
N TRP A 446 18.67 -39.39 -15.68
CA TRP A 446 17.39 -39.38 -14.94
C TRP A 446 16.33 -38.49 -15.57
N TYR A 447 16.71 -37.62 -16.52
CA TYR A 447 15.85 -36.64 -17.14
C TYR A 447 15.81 -36.80 -18.65
N SER A 448 14.61 -36.83 -19.22
CA SER A 448 14.42 -36.87 -20.66
C SER A 448 14.98 -35.64 -21.36
N SER A 449 15.46 -35.79 -22.59
CA SER A 449 15.78 -34.68 -23.48
C SER A 449 14.55 -34.12 -24.20
N SER A 450 13.40 -34.72 -23.98
CA SER A 450 12.13 -34.29 -24.52
C SER A 450 11.12 -34.05 -23.41
N TRP A 451 10.18 -33.16 -23.67
CA TRP A 451 9.07 -32.87 -22.80
C TRP A 451 7.75 -32.98 -23.56
N LYS A 452 6.76 -33.65 -22.97
CA LYS A 452 5.44 -33.80 -23.56
C LYS A 452 4.44 -32.88 -22.88
N PHE A 453 3.78 -32.05 -23.68
CA PHE A 453 2.75 -31.12 -23.24
C PHE A 453 1.37 -31.61 -23.65
N THR A 454 0.38 -31.18 -22.86
CA THR A 454 -1.04 -31.32 -23.21
C THR A 454 -1.68 -29.97 -23.52
N ARG A 455 -1.37 -28.94 -22.75
CA ARG A 455 -1.93 -27.60 -22.97
C ARG A 455 -1.12 -26.52 -22.26
N ALA A 456 -1.34 -25.28 -22.72
CA ALA A 456 -0.98 -24.06 -22.05
C ALA A 456 -2.24 -23.23 -21.81
N THR A 457 -2.45 -22.78 -20.58
CA THR A 457 -3.55 -21.86 -20.25
C THR A 457 -2.97 -20.49 -19.90
N VAL A 458 -3.50 -19.45 -20.53
CA VAL A 458 -3.12 -18.06 -20.25
C VAL A 458 -4.35 -17.32 -19.71
N LEU A 459 -4.26 -16.83 -18.48
CA LEU A 459 -5.25 -15.95 -17.87
C LEU A 459 -4.68 -14.53 -17.84
N ASN A 460 -5.35 -13.60 -18.53
CA ASN A 460 -5.14 -12.18 -18.34
C ASN A 460 -5.97 -11.75 -17.12
N GLY A 461 -5.30 -11.49 -15.99
CA GLY A 461 -5.96 -11.16 -14.74
C GLY A 461 -6.69 -9.81 -14.80
N ASP A 462 -6.13 -8.83 -15.51
CA ASP A 462 -6.70 -7.49 -15.58
C ASP A 462 -7.97 -7.44 -16.44
N GLN A 463 -8.04 -8.26 -17.49
CA GLN A 463 -9.21 -8.38 -18.36
C GLN A 463 -10.15 -9.53 -17.95
N GLN A 464 -9.75 -10.38 -17.01
CA GLN A 464 -10.47 -11.59 -16.59
C GLN A 464 -10.76 -12.56 -17.74
N LYS A 465 -9.85 -12.61 -18.74
CA LYS A 465 -9.95 -13.49 -19.92
C LYS A 465 -8.97 -14.63 -19.79
N SER A 466 -9.50 -15.87 -19.84
CA SER A 466 -8.72 -17.10 -19.87
C SER A 466 -8.81 -17.75 -21.24
N ARG A 467 -7.68 -18.18 -21.79
CA ARG A 467 -7.61 -18.93 -23.04
C ARG A 467 -6.75 -20.17 -22.88
N VAL A 468 -7.15 -21.22 -23.58
CA VAL A 468 -6.47 -22.50 -23.61
C VAL A 468 -5.86 -22.71 -25.00
N PHE A 469 -4.61 -23.11 -25.00
CA PHE A 469 -3.83 -23.35 -26.22
C PHE A 469 -3.32 -24.79 -26.23
N CYS A 470 -3.45 -25.44 -27.39
CA CYS A 470 -3.00 -26.79 -27.64
C CYS A 470 -1.74 -26.81 -28.50
N PRO A 471 -0.77 -27.68 -28.24
CA PRO A 471 0.45 -27.76 -29.03
C PRO A 471 0.20 -28.35 -30.40
N ASN A 472 0.84 -27.80 -31.42
CA ASN A 472 0.84 -28.42 -32.77
C ASN A 472 1.58 -29.77 -32.77
N GLU A 473 2.60 -29.89 -31.92
CA GLU A 473 3.38 -31.12 -31.69
C GLU A 473 3.38 -31.42 -30.19
N SER A 474 2.92 -32.62 -29.81
CA SER A 474 2.78 -33.00 -28.40
C SER A 474 4.11 -33.24 -27.67
N VAL A 475 5.22 -33.42 -28.40
CA VAL A 475 6.54 -33.69 -27.84
C VAL A 475 7.53 -32.62 -28.29
N MET A 476 8.11 -31.94 -27.33
CA MET A 476 9.15 -30.94 -27.55
C MET A 476 10.52 -31.53 -27.26
N GLN A 477 11.47 -31.34 -28.17
CA GLN A 477 12.88 -31.72 -27.96
C GLN A 477 13.63 -30.54 -27.28
N SER A 478 14.68 -30.85 -26.54
CA SER A 478 15.55 -29.84 -25.99
C SER A 478 16.18 -28.99 -27.11
N GLY A 479 16.10 -27.67 -26.97
CA GLY A 479 16.58 -26.69 -27.95
C GLY A 479 15.57 -26.39 -29.07
N SER A 480 14.32 -26.85 -28.96
CA SER A 480 13.26 -26.57 -29.94
C SER A 480 12.19 -25.61 -29.36
N THR A 481 11.46 -24.99 -30.28
CA THR A 481 10.28 -24.17 -30.02
C THR A 481 9.04 -24.89 -30.56
N VAL A 482 7.98 -24.95 -29.75
CA VAL A 482 6.69 -25.49 -30.17
C VAL A 482 5.62 -24.43 -30.09
N ARG A 483 4.84 -24.28 -31.16
CA ARG A 483 3.69 -23.38 -31.22
C ARG A 483 2.45 -24.03 -30.62
N PHE A 484 1.74 -23.28 -29.80
CA PHE A 484 0.44 -23.58 -29.24
C PHE A 484 -0.60 -22.64 -29.86
N ALA A 485 -1.56 -23.18 -30.57
CA ALA A 485 -2.69 -22.48 -31.12
C ALA A 485 -3.92 -22.64 -30.23
N SER A 486 -4.92 -21.78 -30.41
CA SER A 486 -6.19 -21.92 -29.67
C SER A 486 -6.79 -23.32 -29.92
N CYS A 487 -7.11 -24.03 -28.84
CA CYS A 487 -7.85 -25.26 -28.94
C CYS A 487 -9.26 -24.95 -29.44
#